data_df160858860743f656cc988ef6b90864
#
_entry.id   df160858860743f656cc988ef6b90864
#
_cell.length_a   1.000
_cell.length_b   1.000
_cell.length_c   1.000
_cell.angle_alpha   90.00
_cell.angle_beta   90.00
_cell.angle_gamma   90.00
#
_symmetry.space_group_name_H-M   'P 1'
#
loop_
_entity.id
_entity.type
_entity.pdbx_description
1 polymer ?
#
loop_
_entity_poly.entity_id
_entity_poly.type
_entity_poly.pdbx_seq_one_letter_code
_entity_poly.pdbx_strand_id
1 'polypeptide(L)'
;MMKSPPGPWLWVADIAPAKEAAWAARHAGWLSPSERARLNRISRAERRAQMLAGHVLLRRLVAASSNVPADAVAIAADAEGRPAVEFPKGWRASIAHSGRWVVALLDAGDAATGVDIEFRQTRRDIQTIVKAACGVDVTSRDHAYSVWAQREAEFKAGPGSAAVWVATLDDHALAVCARAAPVTATLDLAGDGVARRLAMMWTTRPRLPAAAWAQ
;
A
#
# COMPACT_ATOMS: atom_id res chain seq x y z
N MET A 1 12.47 25.28 -6.29
CA MET A 1 12.52 23.94 -5.67
C MET A 1 11.38 23.84 -4.66
N MET A 2 10.26 23.22 -5.00
CA MET A 2 9.19 22.97 -4.04
C MET A 2 9.73 21.93 -3.04
N LYS A 3 9.88 22.31 -1.77
CA LYS A 3 10.10 21.34 -0.70
C LYS A 3 8.90 20.38 -0.72
N SER A 4 9.14 19.10 -0.95
CA SER A 4 8.09 18.10 -0.77
C SER A 4 7.46 18.31 0.60
N PRO A 5 6.13 18.39 0.71
CA PRO A 5 5.48 18.59 2.00
C PRO A 5 5.91 17.45 2.95
N PRO A 6 6.00 17.69 4.26
CA PRO A 6 6.32 16.63 5.20
C PRO A 6 5.23 15.55 5.11
N GLY A 7 5.59 14.37 4.55
CA GLY A 7 4.71 13.19 4.42
C GLY A 7 4.26 12.64 5.78
N PRO A 8 3.48 11.55 5.83
CA PRO A 8 3.44 10.43 4.87
C PRO A 8 2.67 10.74 3.57
N TRP A 9 3.06 10.07 2.49
CA TRP A 9 2.39 10.15 1.18
C TRP A 9 1.80 8.80 0.82
N LEU A 10 0.55 8.80 0.37
CA LEU A 10 -0.13 7.63 -0.16
C LEU A 10 -0.50 7.86 -1.62
N TRP A 11 0.03 7.05 -2.50
CA TRP A 11 -0.39 7.03 -3.89
C TRP A 11 -1.25 5.81 -4.19
N VAL A 12 -2.28 6.05 -5.00
CA VAL A 12 -3.27 5.05 -5.40
C VAL A 12 -3.26 4.95 -6.92
N ALA A 13 -3.27 3.74 -7.45
CA ALA A 13 -3.39 3.48 -8.88
C ALA A 13 -4.49 2.47 -9.18
N ASP A 14 -5.26 2.75 -10.23
CA ASP A 14 -6.19 1.80 -10.83
C ASP A 14 -5.46 1.00 -11.91
N ILE A 15 -5.45 -0.31 -11.76
CA ILE A 15 -4.82 -1.24 -12.71
C ILE A 15 -5.86 -1.94 -13.59
N ALA A 16 -6.77 -1.19 -14.22
CA ALA A 16 -7.76 -1.79 -15.10
C ALA A 16 -7.09 -2.74 -16.14
N PRO A 17 -7.58 -3.97 -16.29
CA PRO A 17 -6.92 -5.02 -17.09
C PRO A 17 -6.58 -4.63 -18.53
N ALA A 18 -7.41 -3.78 -19.14
CA ALA A 18 -7.20 -3.33 -20.53
C ALA A 18 -5.91 -2.51 -20.74
N LYS A 19 -5.32 -1.98 -19.67
CA LYS A 19 -4.11 -1.13 -19.75
C LYS A 19 -2.83 -1.88 -19.34
N GLU A 20 -2.97 -3.09 -18.79
CA GLU A 20 -1.87 -3.82 -18.15
C GLU A 20 -0.67 -4.06 -19.09
N ALA A 21 -0.90 -4.62 -20.27
CA ALA A 21 0.19 -5.00 -21.17
C ALA A 21 1.07 -3.83 -21.61
N ALA A 22 0.47 -2.66 -21.86
CA ALA A 22 1.19 -1.50 -22.36
C ALA A 22 2.12 -0.88 -21.30
N TRP A 23 1.62 -0.70 -20.06
CA TRP A 23 2.47 -0.14 -19.00
C TRP A 23 3.42 -1.18 -18.40
N ALA A 24 3.06 -2.47 -18.38
CA ALA A 24 3.93 -3.54 -17.95
C ALA A 24 5.19 -3.62 -18.82
N ALA A 25 5.03 -3.60 -20.16
CA ALA A 25 6.16 -3.58 -21.10
C ALA A 25 7.08 -2.36 -20.88
N ARG A 26 6.48 -1.17 -20.63
CA ARG A 26 7.22 0.07 -20.41
C ARG A 26 8.08 0.05 -19.15
N HIS A 27 7.63 -0.62 -18.07
CA HIS A 27 8.26 -0.57 -16.77
C HIS A 27 8.96 -1.87 -16.34
N ALA A 28 8.94 -2.92 -17.17
CA ALA A 28 9.61 -4.18 -16.86
C ALA A 28 11.11 -4.02 -16.58
N GLY A 29 11.75 -3.06 -17.24
CA GLY A 29 13.17 -2.72 -17.04
C GLY A 29 13.49 -2.07 -15.67
N TRP A 30 12.48 -1.56 -14.96
CA TRP A 30 12.69 -0.94 -13.65
C TRP A 30 12.87 -1.94 -12.53
N LEU A 31 12.39 -3.17 -12.71
CA LEU A 31 12.49 -4.22 -11.69
C LEU A 31 13.91 -4.74 -11.56
N SER A 32 14.35 -4.92 -10.32
CA SER A 32 15.59 -5.64 -10.01
C SER A 32 15.53 -7.11 -10.45
N PRO A 33 16.67 -7.82 -10.56
CA PRO A 33 16.65 -9.25 -10.87
C PRO A 33 15.82 -10.09 -9.89
N SER A 34 15.84 -9.78 -8.60
CA SER A 34 15.06 -10.46 -7.57
C SER A 34 13.56 -10.21 -7.72
N GLU A 35 13.16 -8.98 -8.01
CA GLU A 35 11.76 -8.64 -8.29
C GLU A 35 11.24 -9.34 -9.55
N ARG A 36 12.03 -9.39 -10.62
CA ARG A 36 11.69 -10.15 -11.83
C ARG A 36 11.55 -11.65 -11.56
N ALA A 37 12.47 -12.23 -10.81
CA ALA A 37 12.38 -13.64 -10.41
C ALA A 37 11.13 -13.91 -9.57
N ARG A 38 10.74 -13.01 -8.68
CA ARG A 38 9.49 -13.11 -7.91
C ARG A 38 8.27 -12.98 -8.81
N LEU A 39 8.25 -12.01 -9.71
CA LEU A 39 7.15 -11.78 -10.67
C LEU A 39 6.92 -13.02 -11.53
N ASN A 40 7.99 -13.67 -12.03
CA ASN A 40 7.91 -14.86 -12.87
C ASN A 40 7.34 -16.10 -12.16
N ARG A 41 7.42 -16.16 -10.82
CA ARG A 41 6.83 -17.24 -10.02
C ARG A 41 5.32 -17.07 -9.78
N ILE A 42 4.76 -15.91 -10.07
CA ILE A 42 3.33 -15.66 -9.87
C ILE A 42 2.56 -16.19 -11.08
N SER A 43 1.75 -17.22 -10.90
CA SER A 43 0.96 -17.83 -11.99
C SER A 43 -0.24 -16.98 -12.43
N ARG A 44 -0.91 -16.29 -11.48
CA ARG A 44 -2.11 -15.51 -11.76
C ARG A 44 -1.75 -14.17 -12.38
N ALA A 45 -2.27 -13.86 -13.57
CA ALA A 45 -2.02 -12.61 -14.30
C ALA A 45 -2.37 -11.36 -13.46
N GLU A 46 -3.54 -11.36 -12.81
CA GLU A 46 -3.95 -10.27 -11.94
C GLU A 46 -2.93 -9.98 -10.82
N ARG A 47 -2.41 -11.02 -10.16
CA ARG A 47 -1.41 -10.85 -9.09
C ARG A 47 -0.06 -10.37 -9.63
N ARG A 48 0.31 -10.77 -10.85
CA ARG A 48 1.49 -10.22 -11.52
C ARG A 48 1.32 -8.73 -11.79
N ALA A 49 0.15 -8.34 -12.33
CA ALA A 49 -0.17 -6.94 -12.58
C ALA A 49 -0.12 -6.10 -11.29
N GLN A 50 -0.76 -6.58 -10.23
CA GLN A 50 -0.77 -5.93 -8.91
C GLN A 50 0.66 -5.77 -8.36
N MET A 51 1.48 -6.82 -8.42
CA MET A 51 2.87 -6.75 -7.96
C MET A 51 3.67 -5.71 -8.75
N LEU A 52 3.65 -5.82 -10.08
CA LEU A 52 4.38 -4.89 -10.94
C LEU A 52 3.92 -3.44 -10.70
N ALA A 53 2.60 -3.21 -10.69
CA ALA A 53 2.02 -1.89 -10.43
C ALA A 53 2.46 -1.32 -9.09
N GLY A 54 2.44 -2.12 -8.02
CA GLY A 54 2.86 -1.68 -6.69
C GLY A 54 4.32 -1.22 -6.66
N HIS A 55 5.20 -1.97 -7.29
CA HIS A 55 6.62 -1.62 -7.37
C HIS A 55 6.90 -0.40 -8.27
N VAL A 56 6.17 -0.25 -9.37
CA VAL A 56 6.25 0.94 -10.23
C VAL A 56 5.69 2.17 -9.50
N LEU A 57 4.54 2.02 -8.84
CA LEU A 57 3.91 3.10 -8.07
C LEU A 57 4.82 3.60 -6.96
N LEU A 58 5.44 2.69 -6.21
CA LEU A 58 6.37 3.04 -5.15
C LEU A 58 7.62 3.77 -5.70
N ARG A 59 8.23 3.30 -6.81
CA ARG A 59 9.36 3.99 -7.42
C ARG A 59 9.02 5.40 -7.83
N ARG A 60 7.86 5.61 -8.44
CA ARG A 60 7.39 6.94 -8.83
C ARG A 60 7.13 7.84 -7.62
N LEU A 61 6.58 7.28 -6.54
CA LEU A 61 6.35 8.01 -5.30
C LEU A 61 7.67 8.44 -4.66
N VAL A 62 8.66 7.53 -4.58
CA VAL A 62 10.01 7.86 -4.09
C VAL A 62 10.67 8.92 -4.97
N ALA A 63 10.59 8.77 -6.29
CA ALA A 63 11.16 9.73 -7.24
C ALA A 63 10.58 11.15 -7.05
N ALA A 64 9.25 11.26 -6.91
CA ALA A 64 8.57 12.53 -6.66
C ALA A 64 8.94 13.16 -5.31
N SER A 65 9.31 12.33 -4.32
CA SER A 65 9.65 12.78 -2.96
C SER A 65 11.13 13.07 -2.75
N SER A 66 12.03 12.55 -3.61
CA SER A 66 13.48 12.60 -3.42
C SER A 66 14.28 13.23 -4.57
N ASN A 67 13.62 13.64 -5.64
CA ASN A 67 14.25 14.16 -6.86
C ASN A 67 15.26 13.18 -7.52
N VAL A 68 15.02 11.88 -7.37
CA VAL A 68 15.77 10.80 -8.01
C VAL A 68 14.91 10.23 -9.15
N PRO A 69 15.47 9.93 -10.34
CA PRO A 69 14.70 9.27 -11.40
C PRO A 69 14.08 7.95 -10.94
N ALA A 70 12.85 7.64 -11.36
CA ALA A 70 12.12 6.49 -10.87
C ALA A 70 12.77 5.13 -11.22
N ASP A 71 13.47 5.06 -12.34
CA ASP A 71 14.24 3.90 -12.78
C ASP A 71 15.55 3.70 -11.99
N ALA A 72 16.06 4.76 -11.36
CA ALA A 72 17.22 4.70 -10.46
C ALA A 72 16.85 4.32 -9.01
N VAL A 73 15.56 4.31 -8.65
CA VAL A 73 15.13 3.90 -7.31
C VAL A 73 15.33 2.40 -7.11
N ALA A 74 16.15 2.04 -6.12
CA ALA A 74 16.38 0.66 -5.74
C ALA A 74 15.43 0.22 -4.63
N ILE A 75 14.72 -0.88 -4.87
CA ILE A 75 13.82 -1.52 -3.91
C ILE A 75 14.26 -2.98 -3.76
N ALA A 76 14.41 -3.44 -2.52
CA ALA A 76 14.59 -4.85 -2.16
C ALA A 76 13.41 -5.36 -1.34
N ALA A 77 13.42 -6.66 -1.06
CA ALA A 77 12.57 -7.24 -0.04
C ALA A 77 13.36 -7.35 1.27
N ASP A 78 12.77 -6.95 2.39
CA ASP A 78 13.34 -7.24 3.71
C ASP A 78 13.17 -8.73 4.08
N ALA A 79 13.57 -9.12 5.29
CA ALA A 79 13.50 -10.50 5.77
C ALA A 79 12.05 -11.04 5.81
N GLU A 80 11.07 -10.16 5.99
CA GLU A 80 9.63 -10.46 6.00
C GLU A 80 8.98 -10.33 4.61
N GLY A 81 9.77 -10.00 3.57
CA GLY A 81 9.29 -9.84 2.20
C GLY A 81 8.60 -8.51 1.90
N ARG A 82 8.68 -7.53 2.82
CA ARG A 82 8.13 -6.18 2.64
C ARG A 82 9.06 -5.34 1.76
N PRO A 83 8.54 -4.33 1.04
CA PRO A 83 9.38 -3.46 0.22
C PRO A 83 10.27 -2.57 1.10
N ALA A 84 11.58 -2.64 0.88
CA ALA A 84 12.57 -1.78 1.49
C ALA A 84 13.20 -0.88 0.41
N VAL A 85 13.14 0.44 0.61
CA VAL A 85 13.80 1.40 -0.29
C VAL A 85 15.29 1.47 0.07
N GLU A 86 16.13 0.90 -0.79
CA GLU A 86 17.58 0.88 -0.58
C GLU A 86 18.26 2.14 -1.09
N PHE A 87 17.71 2.73 -2.15
CA PHE A 87 18.18 4.01 -2.70
C PHE A 87 17.01 4.81 -3.30
N PRO A 88 16.89 6.11 -2.99
CA PRO A 88 17.64 6.82 -1.93
C PRO A 88 17.24 6.33 -0.53
N LYS A 89 18.17 6.40 0.43
CA LYS A 89 17.91 5.96 1.81
C LYS A 89 17.05 6.96 2.60
N GLY A 90 16.57 6.52 3.77
CA GLY A 90 15.78 7.37 4.69
C GLY A 90 14.28 7.29 4.48
N TRP A 91 13.80 6.24 3.82
CA TRP A 91 12.38 6.01 3.54
C TRP A 91 11.88 4.69 4.09
N ARG A 92 10.69 4.72 4.66
CA ARG A 92 9.88 3.54 4.97
C ARG A 92 8.75 3.45 3.97
N ALA A 93 8.46 2.24 3.51
CA ALA A 93 7.46 2.02 2.48
C ALA A 93 6.58 0.81 2.78
N SER A 94 5.36 0.86 2.27
CA SER A 94 4.44 -0.27 2.29
C SER A 94 3.61 -0.28 1.02
N ILE A 95 3.28 -1.47 0.52
CA ILE A 95 2.45 -1.67 -0.67
C ILE A 95 1.28 -2.58 -0.29
N ALA A 96 0.10 -2.27 -0.80
CA ALA A 96 -1.06 -3.16 -0.74
C ALA A 96 -1.84 -3.10 -2.06
N HIS A 97 -2.69 -4.10 -2.26
CA HIS A 97 -3.54 -4.17 -3.45
C HIS A 97 -4.77 -5.02 -3.17
N SER A 98 -5.89 -4.67 -3.76
CA SER A 98 -7.13 -5.43 -3.72
C SER A 98 -7.97 -5.13 -4.97
N GLY A 99 -8.40 -6.16 -5.69
CA GLY A 99 -9.08 -5.99 -6.97
C GLY A 99 -8.25 -5.12 -7.93
N ARG A 100 -8.88 -4.07 -8.45
CA ARG A 100 -8.25 -3.14 -9.40
C ARG A 100 -7.33 -2.09 -8.75
N TRP A 101 -7.32 -1.97 -7.43
CA TRP A 101 -6.59 -0.93 -6.73
C TRP A 101 -5.24 -1.43 -6.21
N VAL A 102 -4.24 -0.62 -6.44
CA VAL A 102 -2.90 -0.76 -5.86
C VAL A 102 -2.55 0.53 -5.13
N VAL A 103 -2.00 0.42 -3.95
CA VAL A 103 -1.61 1.55 -3.11
C VAL A 103 -0.16 1.42 -2.66
N ALA A 104 0.55 2.53 -2.64
CA ALA A 104 1.90 2.64 -2.09
C ALA A 104 1.95 3.76 -1.06
N LEU A 105 2.43 3.45 0.12
CA LEU A 105 2.68 4.39 1.21
C LEU A 105 4.17 4.61 1.36
N LEU A 106 4.56 5.88 1.53
CA LEU A 106 5.94 6.30 1.77
C LEU A 106 5.98 7.26 2.95
N ASP A 107 6.86 7.04 3.89
CA ASP A 107 7.12 7.97 4.99
C ASP A 107 8.64 8.17 5.16
N ALA A 108 9.03 9.35 5.65
CA ALA A 108 10.42 9.69 5.91
C ALA A 108 10.83 9.21 7.30
N GLY A 109 12.10 8.78 7.43
CA GLY A 109 12.69 8.35 8.69
C GLY A 109 12.32 6.91 9.07
N ASP A 110 12.30 6.63 10.38
CA ASP A 110 12.16 5.27 10.93
C ASP A 110 10.75 4.98 11.51
N ALA A 111 9.78 5.85 11.24
CA ALA A 111 8.41 5.65 11.72
C ALA A 111 7.81 4.34 11.18
N ALA A 112 7.08 3.64 12.06
CA ALA A 112 6.30 2.47 11.67
C ALA A 112 5.33 2.84 10.53
N THR A 113 5.40 2.12 9.40
CA THR A 113 4.72 2.49 8.17
C THR A 113 4.09 1.26 7.53
N GLY A 114 2.77 1.24 7.45
CA GLY A 114 2.03 0.12 6.86
C GLY A 114 0.74 0.57 6.20
N VAL A 115 0.38 -0.05 5.09
CA VAL A 115 -0.88 0.19 4.39
C VAL A 115 -1.55 -1.11 4.02
N ASP A 116 -2.88 -1.14 4.14
CA ASP A 116 -3.69 -2.20 3.58
C ASP A 116 -4.96 -1.68 2.94
N ILE A 117 -5.44 -2.42 1.93
CA ILE A 117 -6.67 -2.14 1.21
C ILE A 117 -7.43 -3.44 0.97
N GLU A 118 -8.74 -3.46 1.27
CA GLU A 118 -9.57 -4.66 1.20
C GLU A 118 -10.89 -4.40 0.48
N PHE A 119 -11.14 -5.16 -0.59
CA PHE A 119 -12.42 -5.13 -1.30
C PHE A 119 -13.52 -5.75 -0.43
N ARG A 120 -14.65 -5.06 -0.28
CA ARG A 120 -15.80 -5.50 0.53
C ARG A 120 -16.62 -6.57 -0.19
N GLN A 121 -16.14 -7.81 -0.15
CA GLN A 121 -16.81 -8.96 -0.77
C GLN A 121 -18.08 -9.35 0.00
N THR A 122 -19.19 -9.55 -0.71
CA THR A 122 -20.46 -9.93 -0.08
C THR A 122 -20.50 -11.37 0.43
N ARG A 123 -19.68 -12.26 -0.16
CA ARG A 123 -19.69 -13.70 0.15
C ARG A 123 -18.69 -14.11 1.24
N ARG A 124 -17.78 -13.23 1.66
CA ARG A 124 -16.80 -13.52 2.71
C ARG A 124 -17.42 -13.28 4.08
N ASP A 125 -17.35 -14.25 4.97
CA ASP A 125 -17.74 -14.07 6.38
C ASP A 125 -16.63 -13.35 7.16
N ILE A 126 -16.47 -12.09 6.85
CA ILE A 126 -15.40 -11.26 7.40
C ILE A 126 -15.60 -10.99 8.90
N GLN A 127 -16.83 -11.02 9.40
CA GLN A 127 -17.12 -10.77 10.82
C GLN A 127 -16.57 -11.90 11.67
N THR A 128 -16.82 -13.16 11.30
CA THR A 128 -16.24 -14.33 11.97
C THR A 128 -14.70 -14.33 11.90
N ILE A 129 -14.13 -13.99 10.74
CA ILE A 129 -12.68 -13.89 10.56
C ILE A 129 -12.08 -12.84 11.50
N VAL A 130 -12.67 -11.64 11.56
CA VAL A 130 -12.21 -10.55 12.43
C VAL A 130 -12.32 -10.94 13.91
N LYS A 131 -13.43 -11.57 14.31
CA LYS A 131 -13.58 -12.05 15.68
C LYS A 131 -12.50 -13.05 16.06
N ALA A 132 -12.24 -14.04 15.20
CA ALA A 132 -11.22 -15.06 15.41
C ALA A 132 -9.80 -14.47 15.44
N ALA A 133 -9.47 -13.58 14.49
CA ALA A 133 -8.11 -13.08 14.31
C ALA A 133 -7.78 -11.87 15.18
N CYS A 134 -8.77 -11.03 15.53
CA CYS A 134 -8.55 -9.77 16.25
C CYS A 134 -9.18 -9.74 17.65
N GLY A 135 -10.02 -10.74 17.99
CA GLY A 135 -10.79 -10.74 19.23
C GLY A 135 -11.84 -9.63 19.34
N VAL A 136 -12.20 -9.01 18.21
CA VAL A 136 -13.11 -7.87 18.13
C VAL A 136 -14.46 -8.30 17.58
N ASP A 137 -15.53 -8.06 18.35
CA ASP A 137 -16.90 -8.24 17.88
C ASP A 137 -17.32 -7.02 17.04
N VAL A 138 -17.76 -7.28 15.82
CA VAL A 138 -18.22 -6.25 14.88
C VAL A 138 -19.61 -6.59 14.36
N THR A 139 -20.50 -5.59 14.35
CA THR A 139 -21.91 -5.80 13.97
C THR A 139 -22.18 -5.58 12.50
N SER A 140 -21.31 -4.83 11.79
CA SER A 140 -21.46 -4.58 10.36
C SER A 140 -20.29 -5.11 9.57
N ARG A 141 -20.56 -5.51 8.31
CA ARG A 141 -19.55 -5.98 7.37
C ARG A 141 -18.53 -4.88 7.05
N ASP A 142 -18.96 -3.66 6.86
CA ASP A 142 -18.08 -2.53 6.53
C ASP A 142 -17.10 -2.24 7.67
N HIS A 143 -17.58 -2.31 8.91
CA HIS A 143 -16.73 -2.19 10.08
C HIS A 143 -15.74 -3.35 10.16
N ALA A 144 -16.17 -4.59 9.88
CA ALA A 144 -15.29 -5.76 9.87
C ALA A 144 -14.15 -5.62 8.83
N TYR A 145 -14.45 -5.16 7.61
CA TYR A 145 -13.41 -4.90 6.63
C TYR A 145 -12.45 -3.78 7.05
N SER A 146 -12.96 -2.74 7.73
CA SER A 146 -12.11 -1.67 8.25
C SER A 146 -11.17 -2.18 9.35
N VAL A 147 -11.67 -3.05 10.26
CA VAL A 147 -10.85 -3.67 11.31
C VAL A 147 -9.81 -4.62 10.69
N TRP A 148 -10.21 -5.39 9.67
CA TRP A 148 -9.28 -6.29 8.99
C TRP A 148 -8.16 -5.52 8.28
N ALA A 149 -8.49 -4.51 7.48
CA ALA A 149 -7.50 -3.65 6.83
C ALA A 149 -6.59 -2.95 7.85
N GLN A 150 -7.15 -2.50 8.99
CA GLN A 150 -6.38 -1.96 10.09
C GLN A 150 -5.34 -2.96 10.61
N ARG A 151 -5.78 -4.20 10.91
CA ARG A 151 -4.89 -5.27 11.39
C ARG A 151 -3.73 -5.51 10.41
N GLU A 152 -4.04 -5.67 9.13
CA GLU A 152 -3.02 -5.91 8.10
C GLU A 152 -2.06 -4.70 7.95
N ALA A 153 -2.56 -3.48 8.01
CA ALA A 153 -1.71 -2.28 7.97
C ALA A 153 -0.79 -2.19 9.18
N GLU A 154 -1.30 -2.46 10.39
CA GLU A 154 -0.51 -2.51 11.61
C GLU A 154 0.54 -3.62 11.58
N PHE A 155 0.19 -4.82 11.07
CA PHE A 155 1.12 -5.93 10.90
C PHE A 155 2.28 -5.56 9.97
N LYS A 156 1.97 -4.93 8.83
CA LYS A 156 2.99 -4.45 7.89
C LYS A 156 3.86 -3.35 8.47
N ALA A 157 3.30 -2.49 9.32
CA ALA A 157 4.06 -1.44 9.99
C ALA A 157 5.04 -1.99 11.03
N GLY A 158 4.73 -3.13 11.63
CA GLY A 158 5.49 -3.68 12.73
C GLY A 158 5.25 -2.93 14.07
N PRO A 159 6.08 -3.21 15.08
CA PRO A 159 5.99 -2.54 16.38
C PRO A 159 6.32 -1.05 16.23
N GLY A 160 5.60 -0.21 16.97
CA GLY A 160 5.83 1.25 16.97
C GLY A 160 4.60 2.05 17.40
N SER A 161 4.77 3.36 17.53
CA SER A 161 3.76 4.30 18.05
C SER A 161 2.98 5.05 16.96
N ALA A 162 3.02 4.59 15.72
CA ALA A 162 2.30 5.25 14.63
C ALA A 162 0.78 5.20 14.86
N ALA A 163 0.09 6.27 14.51
CA ALA A 163 -1.37 6.30 14.53
C ALA A 163 -1.96 5.47 13.39
N VAL A 164 -3.18 5.00 13.57
CA VAL A 164 -3.94 4.32 12.52
C VAL A 164 -4.99 5.25 11.95
N TRP A 165 -5.01 5.32 10.63
CA TRP A 165 -5.92 6.12 9.84
C TRP A 165 -6.72 5.20 8.93
N VAL A 166 -8.04 5.31 8.93
CA VAL A 166 -8.92 4.52 8.07
C VAL A 166 -9.74 5.43 7.17
N ALA A 167 -10.00 4.95 5.96
CA ALA A 167 -10.81 5.63 4.97
C ALA A 167 -11.54 4.61 4.08
N THR A 168 -12.39 5.10 3.21
CA THR A 168 -13.04 4.32 2.15
C THR A 168 -12.55 4.82 0.80
N LEU A 169 -12.22 3.90 -0.09
CA LEU A 169 -11.92 4.15 -1.50
C LEU A 169 -12.85 3.26 -2.34
N ASP A 170 -13.85 3.85 -2.98
CA ASP A 170 -14.94 3.12 -3.63
C ASP A 170 -15.52 2.03 -2.68
N ASP A 171 -15.57 0.77 -3.13
CA ASP A 171 -16.03 -0.39 -2.35
C ASP A 171 -14.92 -1.04 -1.51
N HIS A 172 -13.85 -0.30 -1.18
CA HIS A 172 -12.73 -0.82 -0.42
C HIS A 172 -12.57 -0.14 0.94
N ALA A 173 -12.23 -0.93 1.95
CA ALA A 173 -11.69 -0.43 3.20
C ALA A 173 -10.19 -0.19 3.03
N LEU A 174 -9.72 0.97 3.44
CA LEU A 174 -8.31 1.37 3.38
C LEU A 174 -7.83 1.75 4.77
N ALA A 175 -6.70 1.21 5.18
CA ALA A 175 -6.07 1.55 6.45
C ALA A 175 -4.59 1.89 6.25
N VAL A 176 -4.13 2.88 6.99
CA VAL A 176 -2.75 3.35 7.02
C VAL A 176 -2.28 3.44 8.46
N CYS A 177 -1.14 2.83 8.76
CA CYS A 177 -0.39 3.02 9.99
C CYS A 177 0.78 3.95 9.69
N ALA A 178 0.73 5.18 10.20
CA ALA A 178 1.73 6.21 9.93
C ALA A 178 1.72 7.29 11.03
N ARG A 179 2.76 8.12 11.07
CA ARG A 179 2.90 9.22 12.05
C ARG A 179 1.84 10.32 11.93
N ALA A 180 1.21 10.47 10.77
CA ALA A 180 0.15 11.45 10.50
C ALA A 180 -0.79 10.93 9.40
N ALA A 181 -1.91 11.61 9.17
CA ALA A 181 -2.78 11.34 8.03
C ALA A 181 -2.01 11.55 6.72
N PRO A 182 -2.06 10.60 5.77
CA PRO A 182 -1.26 10.71 4.55
C PRO A 182 -1.83 11.75 3.58
N VAL A 183 -0.92 12.45 2.90
CA VAL A 183 -1.26 13.21 1.70
C VAL A 183 -1.51 12.21 0.57
N THR A 184 -2.71 12.21 0.02
CA THR A 184 -3.15 11.19 -0.95
C THR A 184 -3.19 11.74 -2.36
N ALA A 185 -2.73 10.95 -3.33
CA ALA A 185 -2.84 11.24 -4.75
C ALA A 185 -3.14 9.97 -5.56
N THR A 186 -3.79 10.15 -6.71
CA THR A 186 -3.96 9.10 -7.72
C THR A 186 -2.89 9.23 -8.80
N LEU A 187 -2.46 8.11 -9.35
CA LEU A 187 -1.54 8.05 -10.48
C LEU A 187 -2.16 7.20 -11.60
N ASP A 188 -2.24 7.74 -12.80
CA ASP A 188 -2.52 6.93 -14.00
C ASP A 188 -1.21 6.29 -14.47
N LEU A 189 -1.06 4.99 -14.24
CA LEU A 189 0.14 4.25 -14.65
C LEU A 189 0.25 4.08 -16.17
N ALA A 190 -0.87 4.15 -16.89
CA ALA A 190 -0.92 4.00 -18.35
C ALA A 190 -0.83 5.34 -19.08
N GLY A 191 -1.17 6.45 -18.42
CA GLY A 191 -1.24 7.79 -18.97
C GLY A 191 0.06 8.58 -18.86
N ASP A 192 -0.10 9.87 -18.54
CA ASP A 192 0.98 10.85 -18.43
C ASP A 192 1.91 10.64 -17.23
N GLY A 193 1.49 9.79 -16.31
CA GLY A 193 2.22 9.51 -15.08
C GLY A 193 2.25 10.68 -14.08
N VAL A 194 1.38 11.66 -14.26
CA VAL A 194 1.25 12.80 -13.35
C VAL A 194 0.35 12.41 -12.18
N ALA A 195 0.87 12.59 -10.97
CA ALA A 195 0.09 12.38 -9.76
C ALA A 195 -0.92 13.52 -9.55
N ARG A 196 -2.18 13.16 -9.31
CA ARG A 196 -3.26 14.12 -9.05
C ARG A 196 -3.75 13.95 -7.62
N ARG A 197 -3.86 15.07 -6.89
CA ARG A 197 -4.33 15.04 -5.50
C ARG A 197 -5.70 14.37 -5.40
N LEU A 198 -5.83 13.43 -4.46
CA LEU A 198 -7.07 12.76 -4.10
C LEU A 198 -7.50 13.23 -2.71
N ALA A 199 -8.69 13.81 -2.63
CA ALA A 199 -9.30 14.15 -1.34
C ALA A 199 -9.84 12.87 -0.69
N MET A 200 -9.34 12.54 0.50
CA MET A 200 -9.84 11.42 1.29
C MET A 200 -10.21 11.89 2.69
N MET A 201 -11.32 11.38 3.21
CA MET A 201 -11.73 11.58 4.60
C MET A 201 -11.08 10.49 5.46
N TRP A 202 -10.07 10.88 6.23
CA TRP A 202 -9.37 10.00 7.15
C TRP A 202 -9.97 10.09 8.55
N THR A 203 -10.18 8.94 9.18
CA THR A 203 -10.60 8.81 10.57
C THR A 203 -9.52 8.07 11.36
N THR A 204 -9.11 8.60 12.50
CA THR A 204 -8.18 7.93 13.41
C THR A 204 -8.85 6.77 14.13
N ARG A 205 -8.09 5.72 14.37
CA ARG A 205 -8.51 4.55 15.17
C ARG A 205 -7.45 4.22 16.22
N PRO A 206 -7.85 3.75 17.41
CA PRO A 206 -6.92 3.15 18.35
C PRO A 206 -6.29 1.90 17.71
N ARG A 207 -5.05 1.58 18.08
CA ARG A 207 -4.42 0.32 17.65
C ARG A 207 -5.18 -0.88 18.22
N LEU A 208 -5.16 -1.97 17.46
CA LEU A 208 -5.72 -3.23 17.92
C LEU A 208 -4.91 -3.79 19.10
N PRO A 209 -5.54 -4.51 20.04
CA PRO A 209 -4.86 -5.14 21.17
C PRO A 209 -3.73 -6.06 20.70
N ALA A 210 -2.63 -6.14 21.47
CA ALA A 210 -1.49 -7.00 21.16
C ALA A 210 -1.86 -8.48 20.99
N ALA A 211 -2.90 -8.96 21.68
CA ALA A 211 -3.43 -10.32 21.52
C ALA A 211 -3.92 -10.64 20.10
N ALA A 212 -4.22 -9.62 19.28
CA ALA A 212 -4.58 -9.79 17.87
C ALA A 212 -3.41 -10.24 16.97
N TRP A 213 -2.19 -10.32 17.51
CA TRP A 213 -0.95 -10.62 16.77
C TRP A 213 -0.37 -12.00 17.06
N ALA A 214 -0.96 -12.76 18.00
CA ALA A 214 -0.38 -13.99 18.57
C ALA A 214 -0.72 -15.28 17.80
N GLN A 215 -1.16 -15.21 16.54
CA GLN A 215 -1.46 -16.41 15.72
C GLN A 215 -0.77 -16.37 14.37
#